data_b7471a062e679adb46b5ff0d0e0e63c3
#
_entry.id   b7471a062e679adb46b5ff0d0e0e63c3
#
_cell.length_a   1.000
_cell.length_b   1.000
_cell.length_c   1.000
_cell.angle_alpha   90.00
_cell.angle_beta   90.00
_cell.angle_gamma   90.00
#
_symmetry.space_group_name_H-M   'P 1'
#
loop_
_entity.id
_entity.type
_entity.pdbx_description
1 polymer ?
#
loop_
_entity_poly.entity_id
_entity_poly.type
_entity_poly.pdbx_seq_one_letter_code
_entity_poly.pdbx_strand_id
1 'polypeptide(L)'
;KMEKLEVGIFEYHDKIPLKTGYKEKGIRVVPHAVARHGAYISAGTILMPSYVNIGAYVDQGTMVDTWATVGSCAQIGKNVHLSGGVGIGGVLEPLQAAPVIIEDNAFIGSRSIVVEGVRVEKEAVLGANVVLTASTKIIDVTGDEPLEMKGIVPARSVVIPGSYTKKFNAGEFNVSCALIIGKRKESTDKKTSLNGVCSRILPLYTEFIKKPPLTTKFLFY
;
A
#
# COMPACT_ATOMS: atom_id res chain seq x y z
N LYS A 1 6.98 28.97 10.26
CA LYS A 1 5.83 29.88 10.15
C LYS A 1 4.82 29.21 9.21
N MET A 2 3.55 29.30 9.55
CA MET A 2 2.45 28.80 8.68
C MET A 2 2.26 29.78 7.53
N GLU A 3 2.07 29.28 6.32
CA GLU A 3 1.86 30.10 5.12
C GLU A 3 0.58 29.66 4.41
N LYS A 4 -0.08 30.60 3.74
CA LYS A 4 -1.22 30.30 2.87
C LYS A 4 -0.69 29.64 1.59
N LEU A 5 -1.22 28.49 1.23
CA LEU A 5 -0.92 27.76 0.01
C LEU A 5 -2.15 27.79 -0.91
N GLU A 6 -2.02 28.38 -2.08
CA GLU A 6 -3.09 28.42 -3.09
C GLU A 6 -2.81 27.37 -4.16
N VAL A 7 -3.75 26.47 -4.36
CA VAL A 7 -3.66 25.42 -5.39
C VAL A 7 -4.98 25.39 -6.17
N GLY A 8 -5.03 26.13 -7.26
CA GLY A 8 -6.25 26.32 -8.03
C GLY A 8 -7.36 26.98 -7.19
N ILE A 9 -8.47 26.27 -7.02
CA ILE A 9 -9.61 26.75 -6.20
C ILE A 9 -9.51 26.36 -4.72
N PHE A 10 -8.45 25.61 -4.34
CA PHE A 10 -8.26 25.15 -2.97
C PHE A 10 -7.30 26.07 -2.23
N GLU A 11 -7.60 26.30 -0.97
CA GLU A 11 -6.79 27.07 -0.03
C GLU A 11 -6.34 26.16 1.12
N TYR A 12 -5.05 26.20 1.46
CA TYR A 12 -4.45 25.47 2.58
C TYR A 12 -3.63 26.42 3.45
N HIS A 13 -3.44 26.05 4.70
CA HIS A 13 -2.60 26.79 5.64
C HIS A 13 -1.66 25.83 6.35
N ASP A 14 -0.45 25.65 5.83
CA ASP A 14 0.57 24.71 6.36
C ASP A 14 1.98 25.32 6.27
N LYS A 15 2.92 24.70 6.97
CA LYS A 15 4.35 25.03 6.95
C LYS A 15 5.07 24.47 5.72
N ILE A 16 4.57 23.39 5.16
CA ILE A 16 5.20 22.64 4.09
C ILE A 16 4.33 22.71 2.84
N PRO A 17 4.83 23.22 1.72
CA PRO A 17 4.08 23.27 0.47
C PRO A 17 3.80 21.86 -0.07
N LEU A 18 2.90 21.76 -1.02
CA LEU A 18 2.68 20.55 -1.78
C LEU A 18 3.78 20.35 -2.81
N LYS A 19 4.04 19.10 -3.18
CA LYS A 19 4.91 18.73 -4.28
C LYS A 19 4.29 19.17 -5.62
N THR A 20 5.11 19.67 -6.52
CA THR A 20 4.74 20.12 -7.86
C THR A 20 5.71 19.58 -8.90
N GLY A 21 5.53 19.94 -10.19
CA GLY A 21 6.42 19.53 -11.27
C GLY A 21 6.37 18.02 -11.55
N TYR A 22 5.20 17.41 -11.49
CA TYR A 22 5.04 15.97 -11.69
C TYR A 22 5.31 15.53 -13.13
N LYS A 23 4.91 16.35 -14.12
CA LYS A 23 5.11 16.07 -15.54
C LYS A 23 6.61 15.97 -15.88
N GLU A 24 7.39 16.95 -15.47
CA GLU A 24 8.84 17.03 -15.69
C GLU A 24 9.59 15.89 -15.00
N LYS A 25 9.03 15.38 -13.91
CA LYS A 25 9.56 14.24 -13.14
C LYS A 25 9.08 12.88 -13.65
N GLY A 26 8.22 12.84 -14.68
CA GLY A 26 7.69 11.59 -15.22
C GLY A 26 6.77 10.83 -14.27
N ILE A 27 6.07 11.55 -13.39
CA ILE A 27 5.14 10.97 -12.39
C ILE A 27 3.71 11.19 -12.87
N ARG A 28 2.91 10.12 -12.94
CA ARG A 28 1.47 10.23 -13.21
C ARG A 28 0.71 10.51 -11.92
N VAL A 29 -0.03 11.61 -11.90
CA VAL A 29 -0.81 12.02 -10.72
C VAL A 29 -2.25 12.26 -11.13
N VAL A 30 -3.18 11.54 -10.51
CA VAL A 30 -4.61 11.69 -10.72
C VAL A 30 -5.13 12.84 -9.84
N PRO A 31 -6.11 13.65 -10.27
CA PRO A 31 -6.70 14.69 -9.43
C PRO A 31 -7.05 14.19 -8.02
N HIS A 32 -6.86 15.04 -7.02
CA HIS A 32 -6.97 14.77 -5.58
C HIS A 32 -5.85 13.90 -4.96
N ALA A 33 -4.88 13.44 -5.73
CA ALA A 33 -3.66 12.91 -5.12
C ALA A 33 -2.82 14.05 -4.52
N VAL A 34 -2.34 13.86 -3.30
CA VAL A 34 -1.52 14.85 -2.58
C VAL A 34 -0.20 14.24 -2.17
N ALA A 35 0.90 14.91 -2.52
CA ALA A 35 2.21 14.62 -1.95
C ALA A 35 2.80 15.88 -1.35
N ARG A 36 3.39 15.78 -0.16
CA ARG A 36 4.08 16.90 0.49
C ARG A 36 5.45 17.11 -0.15
N HIS A 37 5.96 18.34 -0.17
CA HIS A 37 7.19 18.72 -0.87
C HIS A 37 8.40 17.85 -0.52
N GLY A 38 8.55 17.47 0.73
CA GLY A 38 9.66 16.64 1.22
C GLY A 38 9.55 15.13 0.91
N ALA A 39 8.51 14.67 0.21
CA ALA A 39 8.45 13.28 -0.26
C ALA A 39 9.32 13.09 -1.51
N TYR A 40 10.01 11.95 -1.63
CA TYR A 40 10.66 11.54 -2.87
C TYR A 40 9.76 10.56 -3.63
N ILE A 41 9.52 10.82 -4.90
CA ILE A 41 8.69 9.98 -5.78
C ILE A 41 9.44 9.83 -7.10
N SER A 42 9.77 8.60 -7.46
CA SER A 42 10.51 8.26 -8.68
C SER A 42 9.65 8.40 -9.93
N ALA A 43 10.31 8.61 -11.05
CA ALA A 43 9.67 8.56 -12.38
C ALA A 43 8.96 7.22 -12.60
N GLY A 44 7.85 7.24 -13.34
CA GLY A 44 7.03 6.05 -13.61
C GLY A 44 6.11 5.63 -12.46
N THR A 45 6.14 6.34 -11.32
CA THR A 45 5.17 6.14 -10.23
C THR A 45 3.79 6.64 -10.63
N ILE A 46 2.75 5.97 -10.16
CA ILE A 46 1.35 6.36 -10.34
C ILE A 46 0.75 6.68 -8.97
N LEU A 47 0.28 7.91 -8.81
CA LEU A 47 -0.51 8.33 -7.65
C LEU A 47 -1.97 8.45 -8.08
N MET A 48 -2.81 7.53 -7.65
CA MET A 48 -4.26 7.70 -7.66
C MET A 48 -4.64 8.71 -6.56
N PRO A 49 -5.91 9.10 -6.37
CA PRO A 49 -6.29 9.97 -5.25
C PRO A 49 -5.80 9.39 -3.92
N SER A 50 -4.66 9.84 -3.46
CA SER A 50 -3.88 9.23 -2.38
C SER A 50 -3.06 10.29 -1.66
N TYR A 51 -2.39 9.92 -0.56
CA TYR A 51 -1.57 10.84 0.22
C TYR A 51 -0.17 10.28 0.44
N VAL A 52 0.85 11.09 0.14
CA VAL A 52 2.26 10.77 0.41
C VAL A 52 2.87 11.85 1.32
N ASN A 53 3.27 11.45 2.52
CA ASN A 53 3.75 12.38 3.53
C ASN A 53 5.22 12.74 3.35
N ILE A 54 5.66 13.76 4.08
CA ILE A 54 7.05 14.26 4.10
C ILE A 54 8.05 13.14 4.44
N GLY A 55 9.20 13.13 3.79
CA GLY A 55 10.26 12.14 4.01
C GLY A 55 9.98 10.76 3.45
N ALA A 56 8.75 10.49 2.99
CA ALA A 56 8.44 9.22 2.32
C ALA A 56 9.24 9.05 1.03
N TYR A 57 9.64 7.82 0.75
CA TYR A 57 10.30 7.40 -0.49
C TYR A 57 9.39 6.42 -1.24
N VAL A 58 9.08 6.72 -2.49
CA VAL A 58 8.29 5.84 -3.37
C VAL A 58 9.07 5.61 -4.66
N ASP A 59 9.47 4.38 -4.90
CA ASP A 59 10.33 4.05 -6.03
C ASP A 59 9.55 3.75 -7.31
N GLN A 60 10.32 3.60 -8.39
CA GLN A 60 9.88 3.48 -9.78
C GLN A 60 8.83 2.37 -9.98
N GLY A 61 7.83 2.64 -10.82
CA GLY A 61 6.81 1.68 -11.23
C GLY A 61 5.79 1.35 -10.14
N THR A 62 5.91 1.96 -8.97
CA THR A 62 4.96 1.76 -7.86
C THR A 62 3.66 2.49 -8.10
N MET A 63 2.55 1.84 -7.72
CA MET A 63 1.23 2.46 -7.69
C MET A 63 0.78 2.68 -6.23
N VAL A 64 0.47 3.93 -5.91
CA VAL A 64 -0.25 4.29 -4.68
C VAL A 64 -1.71 4.49 -5.07
N ASP A 65 -2.54 3.49 -4.80
CA ASP A 65 -3.92 3.43 -5.29
C ASP A 65 -4.87 4.30 -4.45
N THR A 66 -6.14 4.30 -4.83
CA THR A 66 -7.17 5.21 -4.32
C THR A 66 -7.29 5.12 -2.80
N TRP A 67 -7.18 6.29 -2.15
CA TRP A 67 -7.22 6.46 -0.69
C TRP A 67 -6.13 5.72 0.10
N ALA A 68 -5.10 5.23 -0.58
CA ALA A 68 -3.91 4.74 0.10
C ALA A 68 -3.09 5.90 0.67
N THR A 69 -2.41 5.64 1.79
CA THR A 69 -1.53 6.62 2.44
C THR A 69 -0.14 6.04 2.62
N VAL A 70 0.88 6.86 2.32
CA VAL A 70 2.28 6.58 2.63
C VAL A 70 2.71 7.55 3.72
N GLY A 71 2.92 7.02 4.92
CA GLY A 71 3.28 7.80 6.10
C GLY A 71 4.67 8.42 6.00
N SER A 72 4.96 9.32 6.94
CA SER A 72 6.24 10.03 6.96
C SER A 72 7.42 9.07 7.04
N CYS A 73 8.43 9.29 6.18
CA CYS A 73 9.67 8.52 6.09
C CYS A 73 9.50 7.04 5.69
N ALA A 74 8.30 6.56 5.39
CA ALA A 74 8.11 5.19 4.92
C ALA A 74 8.85 4.96 3.60
N GLN A 75 9.39 3.75 3.42
CA GLN A 75 10.22 3.37 2.27
C GLN A 75 9.49 2.35 1.43
N ILE A 76 9.08 2.73 0.22
CA ILE A 76 8.37 1.87 -0.71
C ILE A 76 9.26 1.59 -1.90
N GLY A 77 9.55 0.32 -2.14
CA GLY A 77 10.41 -0.16 -3.22
C GLY A 77 9.79 -0.05 -4.61
N LYS A 78 10.44 -0.69 -5.58
CA LYS A 78 10.04 -0.68 -7.00
C LYS A 78 8.85 -1.59 -7.26
N ASN A 79 8.01 -1.19 -8.22
CA ASN A 79 6.88 -2.01 -8.70
C ASN A 79 5.97 -2.53 -7.58
N VAL A 80 5.87 -1.80 -6.48
CA VAL A 80 4.95 -2.11 -5.39
C VAL A 80 3.55 -1.69 -5.76
N HIS A 81 2.55 -2.48 -5.39
CA HIS A 81 1.16 -2.08 -5.46
C HIS A 81 0.62 -1.87 -4.04
N LEU A 82 0.36 -0.62 -3.67
CA LEU A 82 -0.43 -0.29 -2.49
C LEU A 82 -1.88 -0.14 -2.93
N SER A 83 -2.70 -1.18 -2.69
CA SER A 83 -4.10 -1.22 -3.15
C SER A 83 -4.97 -0.19 -2.42
N GLY A 84 -6.21 -0.05 -2.85
CA GLY A 84 -7.12 0.97 -2.33
C GLY A 84 -7.28 0.94 -0.81
N GLY A 85 -7.11 2.10 -0.19
CA GLY A 85 -7.26 2.28 1.25
C GLY A 85 -6.14 1.68 2.12
N VAL A 86 -5.01 1.27 1.54
CA VAL A 86 -3.83 0.82 2.29
C VAL A 86 -3.28 1.95 3.15
N GLY A 87 -2.99 1.65 4.42
CA GLY A 87 -2.35 2.56 5.36
C GLY A 87 -0.93 2.14 5.70
N ILE A 88 0.06 2.87 5.18
CA ILE A 88 1.47 2.71 5.58
C ILE A 88 1.79 3.76 6.63
N GLY A 89 2.21 3.31 7.82
CA GLY A 89 2.50 4.18 8.95
C GLY A 89 3.76 5.04 8.76
N GLY A 90 3.77 6.16 9.46
CA GLY A 90 4.91 7.06 9.50
C GLY A 90 5.71 6.95 10.79
N VAL A 91 6.77 7.75 10.90
CA VAL A 91 7.67 7.79 12.07
C VAL A 91 7.55 9.06 12.91
N LEU A 92 6.76 10.04 12.49
CA LEU A 92 6.76 11.36 13.13
C LEU A 92 5.71 11.49 14.24
N GLU A 93 4.54 10.86 14.10
CA GLU A 93 3.42 11.04 15.03
C GLU A 93 2.64 9.72 15.19
N PRO A 94 2.88 8.96 16.27
CA PRO A 94 3.93 9.12 17.28
C PRO A 94 5.33 8.83 16.74
N LEU A 95 6.35 9.36 17.42
CA LEU A 95 7.74 9.13 17.04
C LEU A 95 8.09 7.63 17.08
N GLN A 96 8.53 7.10 15.96
CA GLN A 96 8.95 5.69 15.82
C GLN A 96 10.46 5.60 15.57
N ALA A 97 11.10 4.54 16.06
CA ALA A 97 12.55 4.33 15.91
C ALA A 97 12.94 3.90 14.48
N ALA A 98 12.05 3.23 13.77
CA ALA A 98 12.31 2.72 12.43
C ALA A 98 11.14 3.03 11.46
N PRO A 99 11.43 3.33 10.19
CA PRO A 99 10.41 3.47 9.16
C PRO A 99 9.81 2.11 8.78
N VAL A 100 8.58 2.14 8.31
CA VAL A 100 8.00 1.00 7.58
C VAL A 100 8.75 0.84 6.25
N ILE A 101 9.09 -0.40 5.91
CA ILE A 101 9.76 -0.75 4.65
C ILE A 101 8.92 -1.77 3.90
N ILE A 102 8.54 -1.42 2.68
CA ILE A 102 7.90 -2.32 1.72
C ILE A 102 8.87 -2.52 0.57
N GLU A 103 9.40 -3.73 0.44
CA GLU A 103 10.41 -4.01 -0.59
C GLU A 103 9.80 -4.24 -1.98
N ASP A 104 10.70 -4.36 -2.96
CA ASP A 104 10.37 -4.44 -4.39
C ASP A 104 9.36 -5.54 -4.72
N ASN A 105 8.47 -5.23 -5.66
CA ASN A 105 7.46 -6.13 -6.22
C ASN A 105 6.46 -6.68 -5.19
N ALA A 106 6.40 -6.12 -3.98
CA ALA A 106 5.38 -6.49 -3.00
C ALA A 106 3.99 -6.02 -3.44
N PHE A 107 2.97 -6.79 -3.07
CA PHE A 107 1.57 -6.45 -3.27
C PHE A 107 0.88 -6.33 -1.91
N ILE A 108 0.34 -5.15 -1.62
CA ILE A 108 -0.36 -4.87 -0.37
C ILE A 108 -1.84 -4.74 -0.67
N GLY A 109 -2.61 -5.73 -0.24
CA GLY A 109 -4.04 -5.83 -0.48
C GLY A 109 -4.85 -4.70 0.15
N SER A 110 -6.02 -4.42 -0.41
CA SER A 110 -6.87 -3.29 -0.02
C SER A 110 -7.14 -3.24 1.49
N ARG A 111 -7.09 -2.04 2.05
CA ARG A 111 -7.32 -1.74 3.47
C ARG A 111 -6.37 -2.45 4.45
N SER A 112 -5.25 -2.98 3.96
CA SER A 112 -4.19 -3.46 4.86
C SER A 112 -3.50 -2.29 5.52
N ILE A 113 -3.06 -2.50 6.77
CA ILE A 113 -2.34 -1.52 7.59
C ILE A 113 -0.97 -2.10 7.92
N VAL A 114 0.09 -1.35 7.65
CA VAL A 114 1.46 -1.72 8.00
C VAL A 114 2.10 -0.54 8.72
N VAL A 115 2.39 -0.69 10.00
CA VAL A 115 2.84 0.40 10.88
C VAL A 115 3.98 -0.04 11.79
N GLU A 116 4.52 0.90 12.59
CA GLU A 116 5.49 0.64 13.66
C GLU A 116 6.78 -0.05 13.17
N GLY A 117 7.32 0.38 12.02
CA GLY A 117 8.59 -0.12 11.51
C GLY A 117 8.58 -1.55 10.97
N VAL A 118 7.40 -2.11 10.72
CA VAL A 118 7.30 -3.44 10.10
C VAL A 118 7.93 -3.43 8.71
N ARG A 119 8.65 -4.50 8.39
CA ARG A 119 9.25 -4.75 7.09
C ARG A 119 8.49 -5.84 6.34
N VAL A 120 8.09 -5.53 5.11
CA VAL A 120 7.52 -6.50 4.16
C VAL A 120 8.56 -6.74 3.09
N GLU A 121 9.15 -7.93 3.08
CA GLU A 121 10.23 -8.25 2.15
C GLU A 121 9.74 -8.45 0.72
N LYS A 122 10.69 -8.48 -0.22
CA LYS A 122 10.45 -8.49 -1.66
C LYS A 122 9.43 -9.55 -2.09
N GLU A 123 8.58 -9.15 -3.04
CA GLU A 123 7.60 -10.03 -3.66
C GLU A 123 6.55 -10.63 -2.70
N ALA A 124 6.52 -10.22 -1.43
CA ALA A 124 5.48 -10.67 -0.52
C ALA A 124 4.10 -10.12 -0.93
N VAL A 125 3.06 -10.88 -0.64
CA VAL A 125 1.66 -10.55 -0.93
C VAL A 125 0.88 -10.52 0.37
N LEU A 126 0.37 -9.35 0.73
CA LEU A 126 -0.62 -9.23 1.80
C LEU A 126 -2.02 -9.26 1.20
N GLY A 127 -2.86 -10.16 1.65
CA GLY A 127 -4.29 -10.16 1.37
C GLY A 127 -4.97 -8.91 1.93
N ALA A 128 -6.20 -8.63 1.51
CA ALA A 128 -6.97 -7.50 2.03
C ALA A 128 -7.16 -7.59 3.56
N ASN A 129 -7.21 -6.44 4.22
CA ASN A 129 -7.43 -6.30 5.67
C ASN A 129 -6.35 -6.96 6.57
N VAL A 130 -5.15 -7.20 6.08
CA VAL A 130 -4.02 -7.61 6.93
C VAL A 130 -3.54 -6.41 7.74
N VAL A 131 -3.47 -6.55 9.06
CA VAL A 131 -3.00 -5.50 9.98
C VAL A 131 -1.71 -5.96 10.65
N LEU A 132 -0.63 -5.22 10.41
CA LEU A 132 0.72 -5.48 10.94
C LEU A 132 1.22 -4.30 11.76
N THR A 133 1.44 -4.56 13.04
CA THR A 133 2.16 -3.69 13.98
C THR A 133 3.43 -4.39 14.45
N ALA A 134 4.30 -3.71 15.18
CA ALA A 134 5.49 -4.34 15.77
C ALA A 134 5.15 -5.55 16.67
N SER A 135 3.96 -5.57 17.26
CA SER A 135 3.49 -6.61 18.18
C SER A 135 2.62 -7.69 17.54
N THR A 136 2.08 -7.44 16.33
CA THR A 136 1.24 -8.40 15.63
C THR A 136 1.99 -9.71 15.41
N LYS A 137 1.40 -10.84 15.85
CA LYS A 137 1.92 -12.16 15.52
C LYS A 137 1.74 -12.43 14.03
N ILE A 138 2.82 -12.88 13.39
CA ILE A 138 2.82 -13.41 12.04
C ILE A 138 3.12 -14.89 12.19
N ILE A 139 2.19 -15.75 11.80
CA ILE A 139 2.29 -17.20 12.04
C ILE A 139 2.38 -17.89 10.68
N ASP A 140 3.51 -18.55 10.43
CA ASP A 140 3.65 -19.41 9.27
C ASP A 140 3.03 -20.78 9.56
N VAL A 141 1.97 -21.11 8.81
CA VAL A 141 1.21 -22.36 8.95
C VAL A 141 1.46 -23.32 7.78
N THR A 142 2.54 -23.12 7.04
CA THR A 142 2.87 -23.95 5.86
C THR A 142 3.63 -25.22 6.20
N GLY A 143 4.22 -25.32 7.38
CA GLY A 143 4.94 -26.49 7.90
C GLY A 143 4.06 -27.36 8.79
N ASP A 144 4.66 -28.40 9.35
CA ASP A 144 3.99 -29.33 10.29
C ASP A 144 3.70 -28.67 11.66
N GLU A 145 4.51 -27.67 12.03
CA GLU A 145 4.36 -26.88 13.25
C GLU A 145 4.29 -25.38 12.92
N PRO A 146 3.48 -24.61 13.69
CA PRO A 146 3.36 -23.19 13.45
C PRO A 146 4.64 -22.46 13.85
N LEU A 147 5.19 -21.62 12.97
CA LEU A 147 6.33 -20.75 13.25
C LEU A 147 5.87 -19.31 13.49
N GLU A 148 6.03 -18.81 14.71
CA GLU A 148 5.67 -17.44 15.07
C GLU A 148 6.84 -16.47 14.84
N MET A 149 6.52 -15.31 14.24
CA MET A 149 7.44 -14.19 14.04
C MET A 149 6.73 -12.86 14.26
N LYS A 150 7.48 -11.75 14.29
CA LYS A 150 6.96 -10.38 14.40
C LYS A 150 7.83 -9.42 13.62
N GLY A 151 7.23 -8.30 13.21
CA GLY A 151 7.95 -7.17 12.62
C GLY A 151 8.46 -7.38 11.20
N ILE A 152 8.52 -8.61 10.70
CA ILE A 152 9.02 -8.94 9.36
C ILE A 152 8.10 -9.95 8.69
N VAL A 153 7.67 -9.64 7.46
CA VAL A 153 7.02 -10.59 6.54
C VAL A 153 8.08 -11.09 5.58
N PRO A 154 8.41 -12.39 5.59
CA PRO A 154 9.47 -12.94 4.72
C PRO A 154 9.13 -12.82 3.23
N ALA A 155 10.19 -12.76 2.41
CA ALA A 155 10.07 -12.64 0.96
C ALA A 155 9.15 -13.73 0.35
N ARG A 156 8.39 -13.31 -0.67
CA ARG A 156 7.46 -14.17 -1.43
C ARG A 156 6.35 -14.83 -0.60
N SER A 157 6.17 -14.46 0.68
CA SER A 157 5.09 -15.00 1.50
C SER A 157 3.72 -14.48 1.04
N VAL A 158 2.72 -15.35 1.09
CA VAL A 158 1.30 -14.99 0.91
C VAL A 158 0.67 -14.97 2.28
N VAL A 159 0.19 -13.80 2.69
CA VAL A 159 -0.30 -13.50 4.03
C VAL A 159 -1.77 -13.15 3.99
N ILE A 160 -2.55 -13.71 4.90
CA ILE A 160 -3.97 -13.39 5.07
C ILE A 160 -4.26 -12.98 6.52
N PRO A 161 -5.39 -12.28 6.79
CA PRO A 161 -5.85 -12.08 8.14
C PRO A 161 -6.17 -13.42 8.82
N GLY A 162 -5.85 -13.52 10.11
CA GLY A 162 -6.15 -14.68 10.91
C GLY A 162 -6.43 -14.32 12.36
N SER A 163 -6.64 -15.33 13.19
CA SER A 163 -6.77 -15.20 14.64
C SER A 163 -6.17 -16.39 15.35
N TYR A 164 -5.80 -16.19 16.61
CA TYR A 164 -5.38 -17.26 17.53
C TYR A 164 -6.07 -17.08 18.88
N THR A 165 -6.34 -18.18 19.57
CA THR A 165 -6.95 -18.15 20.88
C THR A 165 -5.92 -17.72 21.92
N LYS A 166 -6.30 -16.77 22.77
CA LYS A 166 -5.49 -16.30 23.90
C LYS A 166 -6.31 -16.31 25.18
N LYS A 167 -5.71 -16.82 26.24
CA LYS A 167 -6.31 -16.83 27.58
C LYS A 167 -6.03 -15.51 28.30
N PHE A 168 -7.08 -14.92 28.84
CA PHE A 168 -7.07 -13.73 29.68
C PHE A 168 -7.75 -14.05 31.02
N ASN A 169 -7.69 -13.14 31.99
CA ASN A 169 -8.37 -13.33 33.28
C ASN A 169 -9.89 -13.53 33.14
N ALA A 170 -10.49 -12.88 32.14
CA ALA A 170 -11.94 -12.96 31.88
C ALA A 170 -12.36 -14.15 31.00
N GLY A 171 -11.43 -15.02 30.57
CA GLY A 171 -11.72 -16.16 29.71
C GLY A 171 -10.81 -16.24 28.47
N GLU A 172 -11.19 -17.07 27.52
CA GLU A 172 -10.48 -17.25 26.27
C GLU A 172 -11.13 -16.43 25.15
N PHE A 173 -10.30 -15.72 24.39
CA PHE A 173 -10.74 -14.87 23.30
C PHE A 173 -9.83 -15.03 22.08
N ASN A 174 -10.41 -14.86 20.89
CA ASN A 174 -9.63 -14.83 19.66
C ASN A 174 -9.00 -13.46 19.43
N VAL A 175 -7.69 -13.43 19.26
CA VAL A 175 -6.90 -12.24 19.00
C VAL A 175 -6.42 -12.27 17.56
N SER A 176 -6.47 -11.13 16.87
CA SER A 176 -6.06 -11.01 15.48
C SER A 176 -4.57 -11.31 15.31
N CYS A 177 -4.23 -11.98 14.21
CA CYS A 177 -2.86 -12.21 13.74
C CYS A 177 -2.83 -12.18 12.20
N ALA A 178 -1.63 -12.32 11.64
CA ALA A 178 -1.44 -12.56 10.22
C ALA A 178 -0.98 -14.01 10.01
N LEU A 179 -1.53 -14.69 9.01
CA LEU A 179 -1.16 -16.07 8.69
C LEU A 179 -0.42 -16.11 7.35
N ILE A 180 0.78 -16.68 7.34
CA ILE A 180 1.49 -17.05 6.12
C ILE A 180 0.94 -18.42 5.69
N ILE A 181 0.29 -18.46 4.51
CA ILE A 181 -0.41 -19.65 3.99
C ILE A 181 0.32 -20.28 2.79
N GLY A 182 1.47 -19.76 2.43
CA GLY A 182 2.26 -20.26 1.31
C GLY A 182 3.20 -19.23 0.74
N LYS A 183 3.80 -19.59 -0.40
CA LYS A 183 4.67 -18.72 -1.19
C LYS A 183 3.99 -18.27 -2.47
N ARG A 184 4.32 -17.05 -2.93
CA ARG A 184 3.85 -16.48 -4.19
C ARG A 184 4.17 -17.40 -5.37
N LYS A 185 3.15 -17.72 -6.16
CA LYS A 185 3.23 -18.58 -7.35
C LYS A 185 3.07 -17.72 -8.62
N GLU A 186 3.44 -18.25 -9.78
CA GLU A 186 3.23 -17.57 -11.08
C GLU A 186 1.79 -17.14 -11.34
N SER A 187 0.81 -17.91 -10.85
CA SER A 187 -0.60 -17.55 -10.94
C SER A 187 -0.93 -16.30 -10.12
N THR A 188 -0.24 -16.09 -9.00
CA THR A 188 -0.35 -14.88 -8.16
C THR A 188 0.32 -13.71 -8.87
N ASP A 189 1.47 -13.94 -9.53
CA ASP A 189 2.19 -12.91 -10.30
C ASP A 189 1.30 -12.31 -11.40
N LYS A 190 0.55 -13.15 -12.11
CA LYS A 190 -0.42 -12.70 -13.12
C LYS A 190 -1.55 -11.85 -12.53
N LYS A 191 -2.04 -12.17 -11.33
CA LYS A 191 -3.12 -11.44 -10.65
C LYS A 191 -2.65 -10.11 -10.06
N THR A 192 -1.39 -10.02 -9.64
CA THR A 192 -0.82 -8.83 -8.98
C THR A 192 -0.04 -7.92 -9.94
N SER A 193 0.11 -8.31 -11.21
CA SER A 193 0.82 -7.54 -12.23
C SER A 193 0.03 -6.31 -12.69
N LEU A 194 0.62 -5.12 -12.54
CA LEU A 194 0.07 -3.86 -13.03
C LEU A 194 0.01 -3.78 -14.56
N ASN A 195 0.89 -4.49 -15.26
CA ASN A 195 1.06 -4.37 -16.72
C ASN A 195 -0.02 -5.10 -17.53
N GLY A 196 -0.76 -6.05 -16.93
CA GLY A 196 -1.79 -6.83 -17.64
C GLY A 196 -3.14 -6.11 -17.78
N VAL A 197 -3.42 -5.14 -16.92
CA VAL A 197 -4.74 -4.51 -16.82
C VAL A 197 -4.81 -3.20 -17.58
N CYS A 198 -3.81 -2.33 -17.46
CA CYS A 198 -3.82 -1.01 -18.11
C CYS A 198 -3.80 -1.07 -19.65
N SER A 199 -3.04 -1.99 -20.24
CA SER A 199 -2.96 -2.11 -21.71
C SER A 199 -4.24 -2.68 -22.34
N ARG A 200 -5.04 -3.42 -21.58
CA ARG A 200 -6.32 -3.99 -22.05
C ARG A 200 -7.53 -3.08 -21.84
N ILE A 201 -7.47 -2.21 -20.84
CA ILE A 201 -8.61 -1.33 -20.49
C ILE A 201 -8.60 -0.01 -21.30
N LEU A 202 -7.45 0.51 -21.69
CA LEU A 202 -7.38 1.77 -22.44
C LEU A 202 -8.16 1.76 -23.76
N PRO A 203 -8.10 0.71 -24.59
CA PRO A 203 -8.93 0.63 -25.80
C PRO A 203 -10.43 0.50 -25.50
N LEU A 204 -10.79 -0.23 -24.43
CA LEU A 204 -12.19 -0.39 -24.02
C LEU A 204 -12.78 0.90 -23.47
N TYR A 205 -11.98 1.74 -22.82
CA TYR A 205 -12.44 3.00 -22.23
C TYR A 205 -12.89 4.02 -23.29
N THR A 206 -12.26 4.03 -24.45
CA THR A 206 -12.66 4.88 -25.59
C THR A 206 -13.97 4.44 -26.23
N GLU A 207 -14.30 3.16 -26.20
CA GLU A 207 -15.60 2.66 -26.65
C GLU A 207 -16.71 2.89 -25.62
N PHE A 208 -16.39 2.78 -24.32
CA PHE A 208 -17.34 3.00 -23.21
C PHE A 208 -17.89 4.42 -23.14
N ILE A 209 -17.05 5.42 -23.42
CA ILE A 209 -17.49 6.84 -23.44
C ILE A 209 -18.49 7.07 -24.57
N LYS A 210 -18.43 6.28 -25.66
CA LYS A 210 -19.33 6.46 -26.82
C LYS A 210 -20.69 5.83 -26.62
N LYS A 211 -20.83 4.74 -25.87
CA LYS A 211 -22.11 4.09 -25.51
C LYS A 211 -21.94 3.17 -24.33
N PRO A 212 -22.23 3.58 -23.10
CA PRO A 212 -22.21 2.65 -21.97
C PRO A 212 -23.37 1.64 -22.15
N PRO A 213 -23.08 0.34 -22.27
CA PRO A 213 -24.14 -0.65 -22.29
C PRO A 213 -24.75 -0.78 -20.89
N LEU A 214 -26.05 -0.63 -20.77
CA LEU A 214 -26.82 -0.76 -19.54
C LEU A 214 -26.82 -2.19 -18.94
N THR A 215 -26.18 -3.15 -19.58
CA THR A 215 -26.31 -4.58 -19.24
C THR A 215 -25.02 -5.40 -19.27
N THR A 216 -23.86 -4.80 -19.23
CA THR A 216 -22.62 -5.60 -19.20
C THR A 216 -22.27 -5.94 -17.74
N LYS A 217 -22.42 -7.22 -17.36
CA LYS A 217 -21.87 -7.77 -16.12
C LYS A 217 -20.35 -7.69 -16.19
N PHE A 218 -19.75 -6.76 -15.45
CA PHE A 218 -18.32 -6.77 -15.22
C PHE A 218 -17.99 -7.91 -14.25
N LEU A 219 -17.40 -8.94 -14.76
CA LEU A 219 -16.72 -9.94 -13.96
C LEU A 219 -15.31 -9.41 -13.62
N PHE A 220 -15.22 -8.69 -12.52
CA PHE A 220 -13.96 -8.44 -11.86
C PHE A 220 -13.75 -9.54 -10.82
N TYR A 221 -12.82 -10.43 -11.09
CA TYR A 221 -12.22 -11.31 -10.09
C TYR A 221 -10.87 -10.76 -9.67
#